data_6503a59956c7f637ce7623120e09d32e
#
_entry.id   6503a59956c7f637ce7623120e09d32e
#
_cell.length_a   1.000
_cell.length_b   1.000
_cell.length_c   1.000
_cell.angle_alpha   90.00
_cell.angle_beta   90.00
_cell.angle_gamma   90.00
#
_symmetry.space_group_name_H-M   'P 1'
#
loop_
_entity.id
_entity.type
_entity.pdbx_description
1 polymer ?
#
loop_
_entity_poly.entity_id
_entity_poly.type
_entity_poly.pdbx_seq_one_letter_code
_entity_poly.pdbx_strand_id
1 'polypeptide(L)'
;MADVVNTNQFKTGMAIEIDGQPFTIVDFQHVKPGKGGAFVRTKVRNIATGAVLDKTFRAGEKFDRMHTESRKVAYLYSTDDEVVLMDNHTYEQVSVSPAMAGDALRWVVENMEVELMYLNGRPFEVAAPNFVE
;
A
#
# COMPACT_ATOMS: atom_id res chain seq x y z
N MET A 1 -6.68 -17.10 -4.30
CA MET A 1 -6.54 -17.57 -2.91
C MET A 1 -5.70 -16.61 -2.12
N ALA A 2 -6.15 -16.30 -0.92
CA ALA A 2 -5.38 -15.42 -0.06
C ALA A 2 -4.26 -16.20 0.61
N ASP A 3 -3.07 -15.63 0.67
CA ASP A 3 -1.99 -16.20 1.45
C ASP A 3 -2.20 -15.82 2.91
N VAL A 4 -1.82 -16.72 3.80
CA VAL A 4 -1.91 -16.47 5.24
C VAL A 4 -0.49 -16.28 5.76
N VAL A 5 -0.29 -15.22 6.55
CA VAL A 5 0.98 -14.97 7.21
C VAL A 5 0.74 -14.87 8.71
N ASN A 6 1.75 -15.22 9.50
CA ASN A 6 1.68 -15.01 10.93
C ASN A 6 2.67 -13.92 11.34
N THR A 7 2.59 -13.49 12.60
CA THR A 7 3.41 -12.38 13.07
C THR A 7 4.91 -12.65 12.96
N ASN A 8 5.33 -13.91 12.95
CA ASN A 8 6.75 -14.24 12.80
C ASN A 8 7.26 -13.99 11.38
N GLN A 9 6.35 -13.80 10.43
CA GLN A 9 6.67 -13.56 9.03
C GLN A 9 6.51 -12.09 8.64
N PHE A 10 6.17 -11.24 9.58
CA PHE A 10 5.96 -9.81 9.29
C PHE A 10 7.21 -9.16 8.74
N LYS A 11 7.02 -8.31 7.74
CA LYS A 11 8.08 -7.48 7.16
C LYS A 11 7.51 -6.10 6.91
N THR A 12 8.37 -5.09 7.03
CA THR A 12 7.98 -3.72 6.72
C THR A 12 7.57 -3.62 5.26
N GLY A 13 6.43 -2.99 5.01
CA GLY A 13 5.90 -2.86 3.66
C GLY A 13 4.91 -3.94 3.27
N MET A 14 4.79 -4.98 4.10
CA MET A 14 3.84 -6.07 3.82
C MET A 14 2.41 -5.57 4.00
N ALA A 15 1.51 -5.97 3.11
CA ALA A 15 0.09 -5.62 3.20
C ALA A 15 -0.68 -6.80 3.76
N ILE A 16 -1.49 -6.55 4.80
CA ILE A 16 -2.31 -7.56 5.44
C ILE A 16 -3.72 -7.01 5.65
N GLU A 17 -4.67 -7.92 5.83
CA GLU A 17 -6.04 -7.56 6.13
C GLU A 17 -6.28 -7.66 7.63
N ILE A 18 -6.81 -6.58 8.21
CA ILE A 18 -7.18 -6.55 9.62
C ILE A 18 -8.63 -6.08 9.69
N ASP A 19 -9.50 -6.90 10.28
CA ASP A 19 -10.93 -6.57 10.42
C ASP A 19 -11.59 -6.16 9.10
N GLY A 20 -11.21 -6.83 8.02
CA GLY A 20 -11.78 -6.58 6.70
C GLY A 20 -11.20 -5.37 5.98
N GLN A 21 -10.18 -4.74 6.53
CA GLN A 21 -9.57 -3.55 5.92
C GLN A 21 -8.10 -3.78 5.60
N PRO A 22 -7.59 -3.15 4.53
CA PRO A 22 -6.19 -3.33 4.14
C PRO A 22 -5.27 -2.42 4.94
N PHE A 23 -4.18 -2.99 5.43
CA PHE A 23 -3.16 -2.24 6.17
C PHE A 23 -1.77 -2.61 5.65
N THR A 24 -0.87 -1.64 5.68
CA THR A 24 0.54 -1.86 5.40
C THR A 24 1.30 -1.84 6.72
N ILE A 25 2.20 -2.79 6.91
CA ILE A 25 3.04 -2.83 8.11
C ILE A 25 4.13 -1.77 7.95
N VAL A 26 4.13 -0.77 8.83
CA VAL A 26 5.12 0.30 8.82
C VAL A 26 6.32 -0.09 9.67
N ASP A 27 6.06 -0.69 10.84
CA ASP A 27 7.10 -1.11 11.75
C ASP A 27 6.52 -2.17 12.68
N PHE A 28 7.37 -2.97 13.28
CA PHE A 28 6.92 -3.98 14.23
C PHE A 28 8.05 -4.34 15.17
N GLN A 29 7.68 -4.80 16.37
CA GLN A 29 8.63 -5.18 17.39
C GLN A 29 8.11 -6.41 18.13
N HIS A 30 8.92 -7.47 18.18
CA HIS A 30 8.59 -8.66 18.96
C HIS A 30 8.98 -8.42 20.41
N VAL A 31 8.05 -8.68 21.32
CA VAL A 31 8.27 -8.49 22.75
C VAL A 31 7.99 -9.81 23.46
N LYS A 32 8.95 -10.24 24.29
CA LYS A 32 8.80 -11.44 25.09
C LYS A 32 8.89 -11.06 26.56
N PRO A 33 7.73 -10.83 27.18
CA PRO A 33 7.76 -10.49 28.63
C PRO A 33 8.19 -11.71 29.44
N GLY A 34 8.69 -11.48 30.65
CA GLY A 34 9.11 -12.56 31.54
C GLY A 34 7.99 -13.48 31.95
N LYS A 35 6.75 -12.97 31.97
CA LYS A 35 5.56 -13.76 32.28
C LYS A 35 4.52 -13.48 31.21
N GLY A 36 3.78 -14.54 30.85
CA GLY A 36 2.74 -14.42 29.84
C GLY A 36 3.26 -14.70 28.44
N GLY A 37 2.39 -14.58 27.46
CA GLY A 37 2.73 -14.88 26.09
C GLY A 37 3.47 -13.75 25.41
N ALA A 38 4.30 -14.09 24.44
CA ALA A 38 4.95 -13.10 23.60
C ALA A 38 3.93 -12.36 22.75
N PHE A 39 4.22 -11.14 22.41
CA PHE A 39 3.35 -10.33 21.55
C PHE A 39 4.18 -9.49 20.60
N VAL A 40 3.52 -8.94 19.59
CA VAL A 40 4.15 -8.10 18.58
C VAL A 40 3.46 -6.75 18.56
N ARG A 41 4.21 -5.71 18.86
CA ARG A 41 3.72 -4.34 18.69
C ARG A 41 3.91 -3.96 17.24
N THR A 42 2.83 -3.62 16.58
CA THR A 42 2.86 -3.36 15.15
C THR A 42 2.29 -1.99 14.86
N LYS A 43 3.05 -1.21 14.09
CA LYS A 43 2.55 0.05 13.55
C LYS A 43 2.07 -0.24 12.14
N VAL A 44 0.80 0.05 11.90
CA VAL A 44 0.19 -0.23 10.60
C VAL A 44 -0.45 1.04 10.05
N ARG A 45 -0.48 1.14 8.74
CA ARG A 45 -1.12 2.25 8.05
C ARG A 45 -2.30 1.70 7.26
N ASN A 46 -3.48 2.28 7.47
CA ASN A 46 -4.65 1.91 6.71
C ASN A 46 -4.48 2.39 5.27
N ILE A 47 -4.51 1.47 4.30
CA ILE A 47 -4.28 1.81 2.90
C ILE A 47 -5.41 2.68 2.36
N ALA A 48 -6.63 2.45 2.81
CA ALA A 48 -7.79 3.20 2.31
C ALA A 48 -7.85 4.62 2.87
N THR A 49 -7.51 4.81 4.14
CA THR A 49 -7.65 6.12 4.81
C THR A 49 -6.32 6.83 5.03
N GLY A 50 -5.22 6.11 5.01
CA GLY A 50 -3.90 6.65 5.32
C GLY A 50 -3.60 6.79 6.80
N ALA A 51 -4.53 6.46 7.66
CA ALA A 51 -4.35 6.59 9.11
C ALA A 51 -3.32 5.58 9.62
N VAL A 52 -2.44 6.02 10.51
CA VAL A 52 -1.43 5.17 11.14
C VAL A 52 -1.92 4.80 12.53
N LEU A 53 -1.92 3.50 12.82
CA LEU A 53 -2.41 2.97 14.07
C LEU A 53 -1.37 2.04 14.68
N ASP A 54 -1.38 1.97 16.02
CA ASP A 54 -0.57 1.00 16.74
C ASP A 54 -1.48 -0.14 17.16
N LYS A 55 -1.09 -1.36 16.81
CA LYS A 55 -1.85 -2.55 17.18
C LYS A 55 -0.92 -3.57 17.80
N THR A 56 -1.42 -4.30 18.79
CA THR A 56 -0.66 -5.35 19.44
C THR A 56 -1.31 -6.69 19.13
N PHE A 57 -0.50 -7.61 18.59
CA PHE A 57 -0.97 -8.93 18.24
C PHE A 57 -0.25 -9.98 19.06
N ARG A 58 -0.88 -11.13 19.24
CA ARG A 58 -0.23 -12.27 19.88
C ARG A 58 0.81 -12.85 18.94
N ALA A 59 1.93 -13.31 19.48
CA ALA A 59 2.93 -13.99 18.68
C ALA A 59 2.30 -15.20 18.01
N GLY A 60 2.48 -15.32 16.69
CA GLY A 60 1.92 -16.42 15.92
C GLY A 60 0.51 -16.17 15.40
N GLU A 61 -0.09 -15.04 15.70
CA GLU A 61 -1.42 -14.71 15.17
C GLU A 61 -1.36 -14.64 13.65
N LYS A 62 -2.41 -15.08 12.99
CA LYS A 62 -2.44 -15.20 11.54
C LYS A 62 -3.31 -14.13 10.91
N PHE A 63 -2.89 -13.67 9.74
CA PHE A 63 -3.61 -12.66 8.95
C PHE A 63 -3.59 -13.04 7.49
N ASP A 64 -4.59 -12.59 6.75
CA ASP A 64 -4.58 -12.75 5.30
C ASP A 64 -3.63 -11.72 4.71
N ARG A 65 -2.68 -12.21 3.93
CA ARG A 65 -1.74 -11.34 3.23
C ARG A 65 -2.37 -10.86 1.94
N MET A 66 -2.30 -9.56 1.72
CA MET A 66 -2.77 -8.96 0.48
C MET A 66 -1.59 -8.77 -0.46
N HIS A 67 -1.84 -8.99 -1.75
CA HIS A 67 -0.79 -8.87 -2.74
C HIS A 67 -0.76 -7.46 -3.30
N THR A 68 0.42 -6.89 -3.36
CA THR A 68 0.64 -5.58 -3.95
C THR A 68 1.45 -5.74 -5.22
N GLU A 69 1.18 -4.88 -6.19
CA GLU A 69 1.88 -4.87 -7.45
C GLU A 69 2.05 -3.42 -7.86
N SER A 70 3.18 -3.10 -8.50
CA SER A 70 3.38 -1.77 -9.05
C SER A 70 3.52 -1.87 -10.55
N ARG A 71 2.97 -0.90 -11.26
CA ARG A 71 3.09 -0.81 -12.71
C ARG A 71 3.53 0.60 -13.08
N LYS A 72 4.38 0.69 -14.08
CA LYS A 72 4.80 1.98 -14.60
C LYS A 72 3.78 2.44 -15.61
N VAL A 73 3.25 3.62 -15.39
CA VAL A 73 2.23 4.21 -16.24
C VAL A 73 2.61 5.64 -16.57
N ALA A 74 2.06 6.13 -17.66
CA ALA A 74 2.28 7.52 -18.06
C ALA A 74 1.12 8.37 -17.57
N TYR A 75 1.44 9.53 -16.99
CA TYR A 75 0.43 10.49 -16.62
C TYR A 75 -0.07 11.19 -17.86
N LEU A 76 -1.37 11.15 -18.12
CA LEU A 76 -1.95 11.81 -19.29
C LEU A 76 -2.50 13.18 -18.91
N TYR A 77 -3.49 13.23 -18.03
CA TYR A 77 -4.09 14.48 -17.60
C TYR A 77 -4.92 14.25 -16.35
N SER A 78 -5.34 15.34 -15.74
CA SER A 78 -6.23 15.27 -14.59
C SER A 78 -7.35 16.28 -14.75
N THR A 79 -8.50 15.93 -14.18
CA THR A 79 -9.65 16.82 -14.06
C THR A 79 -9.97 16.98 -12.59
N ASP A 80 -11.05 17.71 -12.28
CA ASP A 80 -11.47 17.85 -10.88
C ASP A 80 -11.93 16.52 -10.29
N ASP A 81 -12.35 15.58 -11.14
CA ASP A 81 -12.95 14.34 -10.71
C ASP A 81 -12.05 13.12 -10.84
N GLU A 82 -11.04 13.19 -11.71
CA GLU A 82 -10.22 12.01 -11.96
C GLU A 82 -8.83 12.36 -12.47
N VAL A 83 -7.93 11.41 -12.29
CA VAL A 83 -6.59 11.43 -12.87
C VAL A 83 -6.51 10.28 -13.85
N VAL A 84 -6.11 10.57 -15.08
CA VAL A 84 -6.05 9.55 -16.14
C VAL A 84 -4.61 9.18 -16.40
N LEU A 85 -4.34 7.89 -16.33
CA LEU A 85 -3.02 7.30 -16.52
C LEU A 85 -3.11 6.24 -17.62
N MET A 86 -1.99 5.96 -18.28
CA MET A 86 -1.96 4.97 -19.34
C MET A 86 -0.85 3.95 -19.05
N ASP A 87 -1.22 2.67 -19.10
CA ASP A 87 -0.26 1.59 -18.94
C ASP A 87 0.70 1.57 -20.14
N ASN A 88 2.00 1.59 -19.86
CA ASN A 88 3.01 1.65 -20.91
C ASN A 88 3.14 0.35 -21.71
N HIS A 89 2.62 -0.75 -21.21
CA HIS A 89 2.68 -2.03 -21.90
C HIS A 89 1.43 -2.32 -22.71
N THR A 90 0.27 -2.09 -22.12
CA THR A 90 -1.00 -2.43 -22.76
C THR A 90 -1.68 -1.27 -23.43
N TYR A 91 -1.24 -0.04 -23.11
CA TYR A 91 -1.83 1.22 -23.59
C TYR A 91 -3.26 1.42 -23.09
N GLU A 92 -3.65 0.66 -22.09
CA GLU A 92 -4.95 0.85 -21.46
C GLU A 92 -4.92 2.06 -20.54
N GLN A 93 -6.01 2.83 -20.54
CA GLN A 93 -6.15 3.98 -19.68
C GLN A 93 -6.81 3.56 -18.37
N VAL A 94 -6.30 4.10 -17.28
CA VAL A 94 -6.84 3.85 -15.95
C VAL A 94 -7.15 5.21 -15.32
N SER A 95 -8.37 5.35 -14.80
CA SER A 95 -8.77 6.56 -14.08
C SER A 95 -8.75 6.28 -12.59
N VAL A 96 -8.13 7.18 -11.85
CA VAL A 96 -8.10 7.07 -10.37
C VAL A 96 -8.59 8.40 -9.80
N SER A 97 -9.02 8.36 -8.53
CA SER A 97 -9.49 9.58 -7.89
C SER A 97 -8.30 10.52 -7.61
N PRO A 98 -8.53 11.84 -7.62
CA PRO A 98 -7.45 12.76 -7.25
C PRO A 98 -6.91 12.51 -5.84
N ALA A 99 -7.77 12.07 -4.92
CA ALA A 99 -7.33 11.75 -3.56
C ALA A 99 -6.33 10.59 -3.55
N MET A 100 -6.51 9.62 -4.44
CA MET A 100 -5.59 8.48 -4.53
C MET A 100 -4.21 8.91 -4.98
N ALA A 101 -4.13 9.89 -5.89
CA ALA A 101 -2.86 10.41 -6.36
C ALA A 101 -2.19 11.29 -5.31
N GLY A 102 -2.99 12.00 -4.50
CA GLY A 102 -2.46 12.87 -3.46
C GLY A 102 -1.49 13.89 -4.03
N ASP A 103 -0.36 14.05 -3.37
CA ASP A 103 0.67 14.98 -3.80
C ASP A 103 1.62 14.38 -4.84
N ALA A 104 1.44 13.12 -5.19
CA ALA A 104 2.38 12.44 -6.08
C ALA A 104 2.47 13.10 -7.46
N LEU A 105 1.37 13.68 -7.93
CA LEU A 105 1.31 14.31 -9.25
C LEU A 105 1.62 15.80 -9.24
N ARG A 106 2.00 16.34 -8.11
CA ARG A 106 2.25 17.78 -7.97
C ARG A 106 3.32 18.30 -8.93
N TRP A 107 4.33 17.47 -9.19
CA TRP A 107 5.47 17.83 -10.02
C TRP A 107 5.51 17.07 -11.34
N VAL A 108 4.41 16.42 -11.70
CA VAL A 108 4.37 15.54 -12.87
C VAL A 108 3.72 16.28 -14.03
N VAL A 109 4.34 16.14 -15.21
CA VAL A 109 3.82 16.72 -16.45
C VAL A 109 3.33 15.60 -17.36
N GLU A 110 2.59 15.97 -18.40
CA GLU A 110 2.03 15.04 -19.36
C GLU A 110 3.09 14.08 -19.90
N ASN A 111 2.74 12.82 -20.00
CA ASN A 111 3.59 11.73 -20.48
C ASN A 111 4.74 11.37 -19.55
N MET A 112 4.82 11.96 -18.36
CA MET A 112 5.82 11.56 -17.40
C MET A 112 5.44 10.22 -16.77
N GLU A 113 6.43 9.36 -16.56
CA GLU A 113 6.19 8.05 -15.97
C GLU A 113 6.03 8.13 -14.46
N VAL A 114 5.00 7.49 -13.96
CA VAL A 114 4.76 7.36 -12.52
C VAL A 114 4.47 5.89 -12.23
N GLU A 115 4.46 5.52 -10.96
CA GLU A 115 4.12 4.16 -10.56
C GLU A 115 2.70 4.12 -10.02
N LEU A 116 1.91 3.20 -10.53
CA LEU A 116 0.56 2.94 -10.02
C LEU A 116 0.61 1.65 -9.21
N MET A 117 0.25 1.77 -7.93
CA MET A 117 0.28 0.65 -7.01
C MET A 117 -1.08 -0.02 -6.97
N TYR A 118 -1.08 -1.34 -7.08
CA TYR A 118 -2.29 -2.15 -7.06
C TYR A 118 -2.33 -3.01 -5.80
N LEU A 119 -3.51 -3.15 -5.24
CA LEU A 119 -3.75 -4.05 -4.11
C LEU A 119 -4.80 -5.05 -4.56
N ASN A 120 -4.42 -6.34 -4.62
CA ASN A 120 -5.30 -7.41 -5.10
C ASN A 120 -5.98 -7.07 -6.43
N GLY A 121 -5.23 -6.47 -7.34
CA GLY A 121 -5.71 -6.14 -8.68
C GLY A 121 -6.44 -4.82 -8.81
N ARG A 122 -6.55 -4.05 -7.73
CA ARG A 122 -7.20 -2.73 -7.76
C ARG A 122 -6.20 -1.64 -7.45
N PRO A 123 -6.20 -0.52 -8.21
CA PRO A 123 -5.29 0.57 -7.91
C PRO A 123 -5.64 1.21 -6.57
N PHE A 124 -4.63 1.55 -5.78
CA PHE A 124 -4.86 2.18 -4.49
C PHE A 124 -3.96 3.39 -4.23
N GLU A 125 -2.88 3.54 -4.97
CA GLU A 125 -1.96 4.64 -4.73
C GLU A 125 -1.15 4.94 -5.98
N VAL A 126 -0.86 6.22 -6.19
CA VAL A 126 0.04 6.68 -7.25
C VAL A 126 1.30 7.19 -6.57
N ALA A 127 2.45 6.66 -6.96
CA ALA A 127 3.73 7.08 -6.42
C ALA A 127 4.46 7.94 -7.44
N ALA A 128 5.02 9.05 -6.99
CA ALA A 128 5.80 9.91 -7.86
C ALA A 128 7.05 9.16 -8.31
N PRO A 129 7.56 9.46 -9.51
CA PRO A 129 8.80 8.84 -9.95
C PRO A 129 9.93 9.25 -9.00
N ASN A 130 10.85 8.33 -8.83
CA ASN A 130 11.98 8.56 -7.94
C ASN A 130 13.05 9.34 -8.68
N PHE A 131 12.99 10.66 -8.56
CA PHE A 131 14.00 11.52 -9.18
C PHE A 131 15.22 11.59 -8.29
N VAL A 132 16.35 11.38 -8.88
CA VAL A 132 17.62 11.59 -8.21
C VAL A 132 18.24 12.84 -8.81
N GLU A 133 18.35 13.84 -8.00
CA GLU A 133 18.94 15.09 -8.42
C GLU A 133 20.40 15.16 -8.01
#